data_5075801f72b31ec429da9fadf6115c71
#
_entry.id   5075801f72b31ec429da9fadf6115c71
#
_cell.length_a   1.000
_cell.length_b   1.000
_cell.length_c   1.000
_cell.angle_alpha   90.00
_cell.angle_beta   90.00
_cell.angle_gamma   90.00
#
_symmetry.space_group_name_H-M   'P 1'
#
loop_
_entity.id
_entity.type
_entity.pdbx_description
1 polymer ?
#
loop_
_entity_poly.entity_id
_entity_poly.type
_entity_poly.pdbx_seq_one_letter_code
_entity_poly.pdbx_strand_id
1 'polypeptide(L)'
;MRALLVLSILMTESADEAQILHLAASSAPSLGRWRVEGFAFSDGSWRSGGQHAATGRIPAWLVDDVSALGPAGGAITSPDTGWWWAYPLRSVGGMFGYLVARADEAPAADGRFLIQVLAQQTGVAVSNARLHQIQRATAEALTAANVALEDTVSTLRRGMQIHQRLTAVAASGEGSAGIAEALYELTGLAVAVEDRYGNLRAWAGTGQPQHHPKPRQDRREELLRRLQLEERSVRDGSRVVALASPRPDVLGVIALVDPDNRADASDIMALEHGATVLAVELARLRGLADAELRLRRDLLHDLLTGTDDEDAYARAEALGYDLGHPHRVVLVSPGDAARVPAGDGAPHDQHQDRFLHAVRRALRDLRLTALLGAESGAVVILMAGDTDWEGVRQAVLREQGGGRARMGVGELYARPSELPRSWREAQLAVRLRSGSGDPHGNTIDDTDRATVYADLGVFRMFASLPDLEDVAEYATRWLRPLISYDATKGTELVQTLTTYLDHGGRYEATAQALSIHRSTLKYRLQRIRELSGYDLNEPETHFNLQLASRAWTTVGVMNKAPAEPAPHRLVRPVRT
;
A
#
# COMPACT_ATOMS: atom_id res chain seq x y z
N MET A 1 43.96 -75.64 18.94
CA MET A 1 43.24 -75.40 17.64
C MET A 1 41.75 -75.17 17.82
N ARG A 2 40.92 -76.00 18.51
CA ARG A 2 39.47 -75.78 18.73
C ARG A 2 39.12 -74.43 19.40
N ALA A 3 39.90 -74.03 20.42
CA ALA A 3 39.70 -72.79 21.15
C ALA A 3 39.84 -71.54 20.23
N LEU A 4 40.83 -71.54 19.34
CA LEU A 4 41.02 -70.45 18.36
C LEU A 4 39.88 -70.36 17.33
N LEU A 5 39.30 -71.49 16.91
CA LEU A 5 38.19 -71.51 15.97
C LEU A 5 36.91 -70.90 16.61
N VAL A 6 36.60 -71.30 17.85
CA VAL A 6 35.47 -70.76 18.60
C VAL A 6 35.66 -69.27 18.86
N LEU A 7 36.87 -68.87 19.22
CA LEU A 7 37.19 -67.45 19.43
C LEU A 7 37.04 -66.64 18.13
N SER A 8 37.55 -67.17 17.01
CA SER A 8 37.39 -66.53 15.69
C SER A 8 35.94 -66.31 15.34
N ILE A 9 35.06 -67.29 15.58
CA ILE A 9 33.61 -67.15 15.36
C ILE A 9 33.04 -66.06 16.26
N LEU A 10 33.29 -66.07 17.57
CA LEU A 10 32.77 -65.10 18.51
C LEU A 10 33.25 -63.67 18.20
N MET A 11 34.48 -63.53 17.76
CA MET A 11 35.02 -62.21 17.36
C MET A 11 34.42 -61.71 16.05
N THR A 12 34.13 -62.64 15.10
CA THR A 12 33.53 -62.25 13.80
C THR A 12 32.05 -61.91 13.90
N GLU A 13 31.33 -62.49 14.88
CA GLU A 13 29.93 -62.18 15.17
C GLU A 13 29.76 -60.90 15.95
N SER A 14 30.80 -60.40 16.65
CA SER A 14 30.74 -59.15 17.38
C SER A 14 30.84 -57.94 16.47
N ALA A 15 29.89 -57.03 16.57
CA ALA A 15 29.88 -55.74 15.89
C ALA A 15 30.58 -54.62 16.69
N ASP A 16 31.01 -54.90 17.92
CA ASP A 16 31.65 -53.92 18.80
C ASP A 16 33.19 -54.14 18.88
N GLU A 17 33.92 -53.13 18.40
CA GLU A 17 35.40 -53.13 18.46
C GLU A 17 35.94 -53.39 19.86
N ALA A 18 35.33 -52.73 20.88
CA ALA A 18 35.81 -52.88 22.27
C ALA A 18 35.62 -54.32 22.76
N GLN A 19 34.52 -54.96 22.41
CA GLN A 19 34.25 -56.36 22.77
C GLN A 19 35.20 -57.31 22.06
N ILE A 20 35.53 -57.09 20.78
CA ILE A 20 36.51 -57.88 20.03
C ILE A 20 37.88 -57.80 20.64
N LEU A 21 38.36 -56.61 20.99
CA LEU A 21 39.65 -56.40 21.63
C LEU A 21 39.71 -57.05 23.00
N HIS A 22 38.62 -56.95 23.78
CA HIS A 22 38.54 -57.62 25.08
C HIS A 22 38.57 -59.14 24.97
N LEU A 23 37.82 -59.69 23.98
CA LEU A 23 37.87 -61.14 23.73
C LEU A 23 39.28 -61.62 23.34
N ALA A 24 39.98 -60.88 22.50
CA ALA A 24 41.35 -61.17 22.11
C ALA A 24 42.28 -61.15 23.31
N ALA A 25 42.22 -60.10 24.14
CA ALA A 25 43.08 -59.97 25.29
C ALA A 25 42.82 -61.04 26.36
N SER A 26 41.52 -61.30 26.66
CA SER A 26 41.14 -62.30 27.70
C SER A 26 41.39 -63.74 27.26
N SER A 27 41.46 -64.00 25.96
CA SER A 27 41.75 -65.35 25.45
C SER A 27 43.20 -65.66 25.26
N ALA A 28 44.12 -64.72 25.24
CA ALA A 28 45.55 -64.92 25.05
C ALA A 28 46.18 -65.85 26.10
N PRO A 29 45.83 -65.77 27.43
CA PRO A 29 46.34 -66.67 28.42
C PRO A 29 46.00 -68.16 28.18
N SER A 30 44.90 -68.45 27.50
CA SER A 30 44.49 -69.83 27.14
C SER A 30 45.33 -70.46 26.01
N LEU A 31 46.07 -69.65 25.27
CA LEU A 31 46.90 -70.04 24.14
C LEU A 31 48.38 -70.26 24.55
N GLY A 32 48.74 -69.97 25.81
CA GLY A 32 50.04 -70.03 26.31
C GLY A 32 50.27 -69.07 27.50
N ARG A 33 51.49 -68.92 27.96
CA ARG A 33 51.85 -67.95 29.05
C ARG A 33 51.93 -66.52 28.50
N TRP A 34 50.84 -66.06 27.79
CA TRP A 34 50.73 -64.78 27.13
C TRP A 34 49.87 -63.81 27.95
N ARG A 35 50.24 -62.52 27.90
CA ARG A 35 49.38 -61.43 28.25
C ARG A 35 49.34 -60.44 27.10
N VAL A 36 48.19 -60.04 26.71
CA VAL A 36 48.02 -58.92 25.78
C VAL A 36 47.95 -57.63 26.61
N GLU A 37 48.97 -56.81 26.50
CA GLU A 37 49.04 -55.52 27.20
C GLU A 37 48.15 -54.47 26.57
N GLY A 38 48.02 -54.55 25.29
CA GLY A 38 47.08 -53.68 24.56
C GLY A 38 47.22 -53.75 23.05
N PHE A 39 46.48 -52.80 22.40
CA PHE A 39 46.44 -52.66 20.99
C PHE A 39 46.87 -51.25 20.62
N ALA A 40 47.89 -51.10 19.81
CA ALA A 40 48.37 -49.84 19.26
C ALA A 40 47.85 -49.67 17.83
N PHE A 41 47.09 -48.62 17.57
CA PHE A 41 46.54 -48.37 16.23
C PHE A 41 47.36 -47.31 15.47
N SER A 42 47.27 -47.32 14.15
CA SER A 42 47.99 -46.41 13.26
C SER A 42 47.56 -44.93 13.40
N ASP A 43 46.41 -44.66 14.02
CA ASP A 43 45.91 -43.34 14.36
C ASP A 43 46.52 -42.79 15.68
N GLY A 44 47.46 -43.53 16.29
CA GLY A 44 48.07 -43.15 17.56
C GLY A 44 47.22 -43.50 18.79
N SER A 45 46.08 -44.15 18.61
CA SER A 45 45.23 -44.59 19.72
C SER A 45 45.72 -45.89 20.32
N TRP A 46 45.51 -46.04 21.64
CA TRP A 46 45.83 -47.21 22.45
C TRP A 46 44.60 -47.75 23.15
N ARG A 47 44.42 -49.07 23.10
CA ARG A 47 43.45 -49.81 23.91
C ARG A 47 44.17 -50.79 24.84
N SER A 48 44.03 -50.62 26.14
CA SER A 48 44.62 -51.55 27.12
C SER A 48 43.98 -52.94 27.05
N GLY A 49 44.77 -53.98 27.19
CA GLY A 49 44.29 -55.38 27.25
C GLY A 49 43.67 -55.78 28.57
N GLY A 50 43.69 -54.96 29.65
CA GLY A 50 43.16 -55.26 30.97
C GLY A 50 41.62 -55.20 31.03
N GLN A 51 41.09 -55.67 32.22
CA GLN A 51 39.61 -55.70 32.48
C GLN A 51 38.92 -54.32 32.40
N HIS A 52 39.66 -53.23 32.55
CA HIS A 52 39.20 -51.88 32.34
C HIS A 52 39.94 -51.32 31.13
N ALA A 53 39.37 -51.56 29.93
CA ALA A 53 39.95 -51.12 28.67
C ALA A 53 40.01 -49.56 28.62
N ALA A 54 41.10 -49.02 29.20
CA ALA A 54 41.36 -47.59 29.09
C ALA A 54 41.72 -47.24 27.67
N THR A 55 40.96 -46.31 27.12
CA THR A 55 41.23 -45.69 25.81
C THR A 55 42.15 -44.51 26.01
N GLY A 56 43.29 -44.49 25.33
CA GLY A 56 44.26 -43.41 25.46
C GLY A 56 45.16 -43.26 24.24
N ARG A 57 46.25 -42.57 24.40
CA ARG A 57 47.34 -42.53 23.43
C ARG A 57 48.33 -43.66 23.72
N ILE A 58 49.04 -44.09 22.67
CA ILE A 58 50.14 -45.10 22.84
C ILE A 58 51.06 -44.61 23.92
N PRO A 59 51.41 -45.50 24.96
CA PRO A 59 52.33 -45.15 26.04
C PRO A 59 53.67 -44.64 25.51
N ALA A 60 54.20 -43.57 26.10
CA ALA A 60 55.45 -42.93 25.66
C ALA A 60 56.62 -43.89 25.43
N TRP A 61 56.76 -44.90 26.28
CA TRP A 61 57.79 -45.89 26.15
C TRP A 61 57.64 -46.83 24.92
N LEU A 62 56.44 -46.88 24.31
CA LEU A 62 56.08 -47.76 23.20
C LEU A 62 56.04 -47.04 21.86
N VAL A 63 55.97 -45.72 21.86
CA VAL A 63 55.76 -44.88 20.65
C VAL A 63 56.91 -45.10 19.65
N ASP A 64 58.17 -45.03 20.10
CA ASP A 64 59.31 -45.10 19.21
C ASP A 64 59.45 -46.51 18.61
N ASP A 65 59.23 -47.53 19.39
CA ASP A 65 59.29 -48.94 18.96
C ASP A 65 58.18 -49.22 17.92
N VAL A 66 56.89 -48.82 18.21
CA VAL A 66 55.77 -49.03 17.34
C VAL A 66 55.96 -48.29 16.00
N SER A 67 56.55 -47.08 16.07
CA SER A 67 56.84 -46.29 14.86
C SER A 67 57.92 -46.86 13.96
N ALA A 68 58.88 -47.58 14.57
CA ALA A 68 59.98 -48.23 13.86
C ALA A 68 59.60 -49.60 13.28
N LEU A 69 58.48 -50.20 13.74
CA LEU A 69 58.07 -51.52 13.32
C LEU A 69 57.57 -51.55 11.92
N GLY A 70 58.05 -52.50 11.16
CA GLY A 70 57.56 -52.82 9.82
C GLY A 70 56.29 -53.72 9.80
N PRO A 71 55.73 -54.02 8.64
CA PRO A 71 54.53 -54.84 8.53
C PRO A 71 54.65 -56.26 9.10
N ALA A 72 55.84 -56.76 9.38
CA ALA A 72 56.06 -58.08 10.02
C ALA A 72 55.87 -58.07 11.54
N GLY A 73 55.76 -56.89 12.15
CA GLY A 73 55.86 -56.74 13.61
C GLY A 73 57.29 -56.93 14.10
N GLY A 74 57.50 -57.02 15.39
CA GLY A 74 58.83 -57.16 15.91
C GLY A 74 58.92 -57.15 17.47
N ALA A 75 60.13 -57.24 17.96
CA ALA A 75 60.44 -57.13 19.40
C ALA A 75 60.21 -55.66 19.84
N ILE A 76 59.79 -55.54 21.08
CA ILE A 76 59.54 -54.23 21.70
C ILE A 76 60.46 -54.11 22.89
N THR A 77 61.08 -52.95 23.10
CA THR A 77 61.90 -52.62 24.24
C THR A 77 61.01 -52.07 25.36
N SER A 78 60.85 -52.77 26.41
CA SER A 78 60.03 -52.39 27.55
C SER A 78 60.88 -52.12 28.81
N PRO A 79 60.46 -51.20 29.68
CA PRO A 79 61.07 -50.96 30.95
C PRO A 79 60.92 -52.16 31.92
N ASP A 80 59.92 -53.02 31.68
CA ASP A 80 59.65 -54.21 32.48
C ASP A 80 60.41 -55.43 31.95
N THR A 81 60.80 -56.32 32.86
CA THR A 81 61.46 -57.61 32.55
C THR A 81 60.49 -58.54 31.86
N GLY A 82 61.00 -59.28 30.85
CA GLY A 82 60.20 -60.23 30.08
C GLY A 82 60.38 -60.11 28.57
N TRP A 83 59.71 -60.97 27.86
CA TRP A 83 59.72 -60.98 26.40
C TRP A 83 58.50 -60.22 25.84
N TRP A 84 58.70 -59.16 25.02
CA TRP A 84 57.68 -58.33 24.45
C TRP A 84 57.73 -58.35 22.94
N TRP A 85 56.55 -58.41 22.33
CA TRP A 85 56.43 -58.46 20.86
C TRP A 85 55.16 -57.81 20.37
N ALA A 86 55.27 -57.08 19.28
CA ALA A 86 54.10 -56.50 18.55
C ALA A 86 53.77 -57.37 17.33
N TYR A 87 52.55 -57.85 17.30
CA TYR A 87 51.98 -58.60 16.18
C TYR A 87 51.08 -57.70 15.36
N PRO A 88 51.26 -57.65 13.99
CA PRO A 88 50.47 -56.73 13.19
C PRO A 88 49.00 -57.15 13.13
N LEU A 89 48.12 -56.18 13.29
CA LEU A 89 46.70 -56.30 13.05
C LEU A 89 46.46 -56.00 11.55
N ARG A 90 46.04 -56.98 10.83
CA ARG A 90 45.87 -56.92 9.37
C ARG A 90 44.46 -57.25 8.97
N SER A 91 43.98 -56.57 7.92
CA SER A 91 42.76 -56.90 7.19
C SER A 91 43.01 -56.87 5.70
N VAL A 92 41.97 -57.05 4.90
CA VAL A 92 42.00 -56.88 3.47
C VAL A 92 42.43 -55.47 3.03
N GLY A 93 42.11 -54.45 3.83
CA GLY A 93 42.50 -53.07 3.61
C GLY A 93 43.93 -52.70 4.04
N GLY A 94 44.73 -53.65 4.54
CA GLY A 94 46.10 -53.42 4.97
C GLY A 94 46.27 -53.57 6.47
N MET A 95 47.42 -53.15 6.96
CA MET A 95 47.75 -53.10 8.39
C MET A 95 47.26 -51.79 9.00
N PHE A 96 46.63 -51.86 10.17
CA PHE A 96 46.07 -50.67 10.84
C PHE A 96 46.45 -50.59 12.35
N GLY A 97 47.35 -51.46 12.81
CA GLY A 97 47.84 -51.42 14.18
C GLY A 97 48.64 -52.70 14.57
N TYR A 98 48.87 -52.80 15.82
CA TYR A 98 49.60 -53.95 16.42
C TYR A 98 48.89 -54.41 17.68
N LEU A 99 48.85 -55.72 17.89
CA LEU A 99 48.60 -56.36 19.18
C LEU A 99 49.92 -56.45 19.94
N VAL A 100 50.03 -55.84 21.07
CA VAL A 100 51.25 -55.88 21.96
C VAL A 100 51.06 -56.96 22.97
N ALA A 101 51.89 -57.98 22.89
CA ALA A 101 51.88 -59.13 23.78
C ALA A 101 53.19 -59.24 24.62
N ARG A 102 53.02 -59.73 25.86
CA ARG A 102 54.10 -59.97 26.83
C ARG A 102 54.09 -61.42 27.29
N ALA A 103 55.29 -61.97 27.53
CA ALA A 103 55.51 -63.26 28.19
C ALA A 103 56.69 -63.15 29.14
N ASP A 104 56.75 -64.01 30.17
CA ASP A 104 57.84 -63.99 31.14
C ASP A 104 59.17 -64.49 30.52
N GLU A 105 59.11 -65.45 29.56
CA GLU A 105 60.24 -65.99 28.82
C GLU A 105 59.91 -66.05 27.33
N ALA A 106 60.94 -66.12 26.47
CA ALA A 106 60.76 -66.21 25.01
C ALA A 106 59.99 -67.50 24.64
N PRO A 107 58.79 -67.35 24.02
CA PRO A 107 57.93 -68.48 23.74
C PRO A 107 58.49 -69.41 22.65
N ALA A 108 58.12 -70.69 22.69
CA ALA A 108 58.41 -71.63 21.63
C ALA A 108 57.73 -71.25 20.31
N ALA A 109 58.21 -71.79 19.19
CA ALA A 109 57.71 -71.47 17.86
C ALA A 109 56.19 -71.67 17.73
N ASP A 110 55.64 -72.74 18.29
CA ASP A 110 54.18 -73.02 18.25
C ASP A 110 53.36 -71.96 19.00
N GLY A 111 53.87 -71.48 20.15
CA GLY A 111 53.23 -70.43 20.93
C GLY A 111 53.19 -69.08 20.15
N ARG A 112 54.31 -68.72 19.51
CA ARG A 112 54.41 -67.53 18.68
C ARG A 112 53.42 -67.57 17.52
N PHE A 113 53.27 -68.73 16.89
CA PHE A 113 52.27 -68.92 15.81
C PHE A 113 50.84 -68.71 16.30
N LEU A 114 50.47 -69.23 17.49
CA LEU A 114 49.13 -69.11 18.01
C LEU A 114 48.75 -67.64 18.30
N ILE A 115 49.63 -66.84 18.87
CA ILE A 115 49.39 -65.46 19.17
C ILE A 115 49.38 -64.61 17.88
N GLN A 116 50.18 -64.98 16.88
CA GLN A 116 50.16 -64.37 15.54
C GLN A 116 48.81 -64.60 14.84
N VAL A 117 48.25 -65.80 14.92
CA VAL A 117 46.95 -66.15 14.40
C VAL A 117 45.84 -65.34 15.12
N LEU A 118 45.96 -65.23 16.46
CA LEU A 118 45.04 -64.39 17.24
C LEU A 118 45.09 -62.96 16.81
N ALA A 119 46.26 -62.37 16.60
CA ALA A 119 46.41 -61.00 16.14
C ALA A 119 45.77 -60.81 14.73
N GLN A 120 45.97 -61.76 13.84
CA GLN A 120 45.41 -61.75 12.53
C GLN A 120 43.84 -61.81 12.55
N GLN A 121 43.31 -62.76 13.38
CA GLN A 121 41.86 -62.88 13.53
C GLN A 121 41.25 -61.61 14.17
N THR A 122 41.93 -61.07 15.21
CA THR A 122 41.56 -59.81 15.82
C THR A 122 41.52 -58.66 14.78
N GLY A 123 42.57 -58.59 13.95
CA GLY A 123 42.64 -57.57 12.90
C GLY A 123 41.49 -57.66 11.90
N VAL A 124 41.15 -58.84 11.42
CA VAL A 124 40.02 -59.04 10.52
C VAL A 124 38.70 -58.69 11.20
N ALA A 125 38.48 -59.16 12.43
CA ALA A 125 37.24 -58.89 13.18
C ALA A 125 37.03 -57.38 13.44
N VAL A 126 38.05 -56.68 13.90
CA VAL A 126 38.02 -55.22 14.16
C VAL A 126 37.75 -54.46 12.85
N SER A 127 38.42 -54.85 11.76
CA SER A 127 38.17 -54.21 10.46
C SER A 127 36.73 -54.38 9.98
N ASN A 128 36.16 -55.58 10.13
CA ASN A 128 34.76 -55.84 9.79
C ASN A 128 33.81 -55.04 10.68
N ALA A 129 34.01 -54.98 11.97
CA ALA A 129 33.19 -54.19 12.87
C ALA A 129 33.21 -52.72 12.52
N ARG A 130 34.38 -52.14 12.23
CA ARG A 130 34.52 -50.75 11.75
C ARG A 130 33.77 -50.51 10.44
N LEU A 131 33.91 -51.43 9.48
CA LEU A 131 33.21 -51.30 8.19
C LEU A 131 31.70 -51.33 8.38
N HIS A 132 31.18 -52.26 9.20
CA HIS A 132 29.77 -52.33 9.51
C HIS A 132 29.25 -51.08 10.24
N GLN A 133 30.04 -50.53 11.14
CA GLN A 133 29.67 -49.28 11.83
C GLN A 133 29.62 -48.09 10.89
N ILE A 134 30.59 -47.96 9.97
CA ILE A 134 30.59 -46.92 8.92
C ILE A 134 29.37 -47.07 7.98
N GLN A 135 29.11 -48.31 7.52
CA GLN A 135 27.95 -48.57 6.65
C GLN A 135 26.63 -48.22 7.33
N ARG A 136 26.47 -48.56 8.61
CA ARG A 136 25.27 -48.24 9.40
C ARG A 136 25.09 -46.75 9.57
N ALA A 137 26.13 -46.05 9.99
CA ALA A 137 26.09 -44.59 10.14
C ALA A 137 25.77 -43.87 8.80
N THR A 138 26.37 -44.37 7.70
CA THR A 138 26.09 -43.82 6.35
C THR A 138 24.63 -44.08 5.93
N ALA A 139 24.09 -45.27 6.19
CA ALA A 139 22.69 -45.59 5.86
C ALA A 139 21.71 -44.74 6.70
N GLU A 140 21.99 -44.55 8.00
CA GLU A 140 21.18 -43.66 8.86
C GLU A 140 21.22 -42.19 8.38
N ALA A 141 22.41 -41.67 8.03
CA ALA A 141 22.58 -40.32 7.51
C ALA A 141 21.85 -40.13 6.18
N LEU A 142 21.93 -41.13 5.27
CA LEU A 142 21.22 -41.08 3.98
C LEU A 142 19.70 -41.10 4.17
N THR A 143 19.21 -41.92 5.11
CA THR A 143 17.76 -41.97 5.40
C THR A 143 17.28 -40.63 5.94
N ALA A 144 18.01 -40.02 6.89
CA ALA A 144 17.68 -38.71 7.44
C ALA A 144 17.71 -37.62 6.35
N ALA A 145 18.70 -37.64 5.44
CA ALA A 145 18.80 -36.70 4.34
C ALA A 145 17.62 -36.85 3.34
N ASN A 146 17.21 -38.08 3.04
CA ASN A 146 16.08 -38.34 2.15
C ASN A 146 14.76 -37.82 2.75
N VAL A 147 14.50 -38.04 4.04
CA VAL A 147 13.32 -37.53 4.72
C VAL A 147 13.29 -35.99 4.67
N ALA A 148 14.41 -35.33 4.97
CA ALA A 148 14.51 -33.87 4.89
C ALA A 148 14.30 -33.33 3.46
N LEU A 149 14.81 -34.05 2.44
CA LEU A 149 14.61 -33.70 1.05
C LEU A 149 13.14 -33.85 0.62
N GLU A 150 12.49 -34.94 1.00
CA GLU A 150 11.06 -35.17 0.70
C GLU A 150 10.18 -34.08 1.32
N ASP A 151 10.45 -33.68 2.56
CA ASP A 151 9.75 -32.58 3.24
C ASP A 151 9.94 -31.25 2.50
N THR A 152 11.18 -30.94 2.12
CA THR A 152 11.50 -29.73 1.34
C THR A 152 10.78 -29.73 -0.01
N VAL A 153 10.80 -30.85 -0.74
CA VAL A 153 10.14 -30.98 -2.04
C VAL A 153 8.61 -30.83 -1.90
N SER A 154 8.03 -31.41 -0.86
CA SER A 154 6.59 -31.29 -0.59
C SER A 154 6.18 -29.84 -0.33
N THR A 155 6.96 -29.13 0.49
CA THR A 155 6.75 -27.69 0.80
C THR A 155 6.86 -26.83 -0.47
N LEU A 156 7.89 -27.06 -1.29
CA LEU A 156 8.05 -26.34 -2.56
C LEU A 156 6.90 -26.59 -3.53
N ARG A 157 6.46 -27.85 -3.68
CA ARG A 157 5.32 -28.20 -4.54
C ARG A 157 4.04 -27.50 -4.09
N ARG A 158 3.80 -27.46 -2.79
CA ARG A 158 2.63 -26.78 -2.23
C ARG A 158 2.69 -25.27 -2.48
N GLY A 159 3.85 -24.64 -2.26
CA GLY A 159 4.07 -23.24 -2.60
C GLY A 159 3.82 -22.92 -4.07
N MET A 160 4.29 -23.79 -5.00
CA MET A 160 4.03 -23.65 -6.43
C MET A 160 2.53 -23.78 -6.76
N GLN A 161 1.81 -24.72 -6.16
CA GLN A 161 0.37 -24.88 -6.36
C GLN A 161 -0.41 -23.65 -5.90
N ILE A 162 -0.09 -23.12 -4.71
CA ILE A 162 -0.66 -21.89 -4.18
C ILE A 162 -0.42 -20.73 -5.17
N HIS A 163 0.83 -20.55 -5.59
CA HIS A 163 1.21 -19.50 -6.53
C HIS A 163 0.47 -19.61 -7.86
N GLN A 164 0.43 -20.79 -8.46
CA GLN A 164 -0.26 -21.03 -9.73
C GLN A 164 -1.76 -20.76 -9.64
N ARG A 165 -2.43 -21.23 -8.57
CA ARG A 165 -3.87 -21.03 -8.38
C ARG A 165 -4.20 -19.54 -8.23
N LEU A 166 -3.46 -18.82 -7.38
CA LEU A 166 -3.70 -17.39 -7.15
C LEU A 166 -3.35 -16.54 -8.39
N THR A 167 -2.30 -16.89 -9.13
CA THR A 167 -1.94 -16.21 -10.39
C THR A 167 -3.00 -16.43 -11.48
N ALA A 168 -3.55 -17.64 -11.58
CA ALA A 168 -4.63 -17.92 -12.51
C ALA A 168 -5.88 -17.08 -12.22
N VAL A 169 -6.25 -16.93 -10.95
CA VAL A 169 -7.38 -16.08 -10.51
C VAL A 169 -7.09 -14.59 -10.79
N ALA A 170 -5.88 -14.12 -10.56
CA ALA A 170 -5.52 -12.75 -10.92
C ALA A 170 -5.63 -12.50 -12.43
N ALA A 171 -5.28 -13.49 -13.26
CA ALA A 171 -5.37 -13.39 -14.72
C ALA A 171 -6.80 -13.51 -15.26
N SER A 172 -7.72 -14.21 -14.55
CA SER A 172 -9.12 -14.35 -14.96
C SER A 172 -9.96 -13.08 -14.79
N GLY A 173 -9.46 -12.12 -13.98
CA GLY A 173 -10.18 -10.87 -13.72
C GLY A 173 -11.31 -10.99 -12.69
N GLU A 174 -11.38 -12.10 -11.96
CA GLU A 174 -12.40 -12.33 -10.90
C GLU A 174 -12.23 -11.39 -9.69
N GLY A 175 -11.15 -10.66 -9.64
CA GLY A 175 -10.88 -9.64 -8.65
C GLY A 175 -10.73 -10.18 -7.23
N SER A 176 -11.12 -9.36 -6.24
CA SER A 176 -10.99 -9.73 -4.83
C SER A 176 -11.87 -10.92 -4.42
N ALA A 177 -12.99 -11.14 -5.12
CA ALA A 177 -13.88 -12.28 -4.83
C ALA A 177 -13.25 -13.61 -5.24
N GLY A 178 -12.65 -13.68 -6.45
CA GLY A 178 -11.95 -14.87 -6.90
C GLY A 178 -10.72 -15.20 -6.05
N ILE A 179 -9.98 -14.18 -5.58
CA ILE A 179 -8.84 -14.39 -4.67
C ILE A 179 -9.31 -14.96 -3.33
N ALA A 180 -10.43 -14.45 -2.79
CA ALA A 180 -11.00 -14.97 -1.55
C ALA A 180 -11.44 -16.44 -1.70
N GLU A 181 -12.11 -16.77 -2.81
CA GLU A 181 -12.57 -18.15 -3.10
C GLU A 181 -11.40 -19.11 -3.25
N ALA A 182 -10.36 -18.72 -4.01
CA ALA A 182 -9.15 -19.52 -4.16
C ALA A 182 -8.45 -19.80 -2.83
N LEU A 183 -8.39 -18.81 -1.94
CA LEU A 183 -7.82 -19.01 -0.60
C LEU A 183 -8.69 -19.92 0.25
N TYR A 184 -10.02 -19.81 0.16
CA TYR A 184 -10.93 -20.71 0.84
C TYR A 184 -10.74 -22.17 0.36
N GLU A 185 -10.64 -22.40 -0.94
CA GLU A 185 -10.34 -23.72 -1.52
C GLU A 185 -8.99 -24.29 -1.03
N LEU A 186 -7.98 -23.44 -0.88
CA LEU A 186 -6.63 -23.85 -0.48
C LEU A 186 -6.49 -24.15 1.02
N THR A 187 -7.22 -23.41 1.88
CA THR A 187 -7.05 -23.45 3.34
C THR A 187 -8.22 -24.12 4.07
N GLY A 188 -9.41 -24.16 3.44
CA GLY A 188 -10.64 -24.59 4.10
C GLY A 188 -11.14 -23.63 5.19
N LEU A 189 -10.50 -22.46 5.36
CA LEU A 189 -10.87 -21.42 6.31
C LEU A 189 -11.63 -20.31 5.59
N ALA A 190 -12.67 -19.75 6.24
CA ALA A 190 -13.39 -18.63 5.64
C ALA A 190 -12.47 -17.42 5.48
N VAL A 191 -12.62 -16.71 4.35
CA VAL A 191 -11.75 -15.61 3.94
C VAL A 191 -12.53 -14.32 3.87
N ALA A 192 -12.02 -13.26 4.49
CA ALA A 192 -12.55 -11.91 4.41
C ALA A 192 -11.54 -10.98 3.71
N VAL A 193 -11.97 -10.27 2.68
CA VAL A 193 -11.20 -9.19 2.04
C VAL A 193 -11.84 -7.87 2.43
N GLU A 194 -11.05 -6.98 3.03
CA GLU A 194 -11.49 -5.69 3.52
C GLU A 194 -10.69 -4.56 2.86
N ASP A 195 -11.31 -3.39 2.68
CA ASP A 195 -10.57 -2.19 2.32
C ASP A 195 -9.78 -1.63 3.53
N ARG A 196 -8.98 -0.58 3.30
CA ARG A 196 -8.19 0.07 4.36
C ARG A 196 -9.04 0.56 5.54
N TYR A 197 -10.32 0.81 5.33
CA TYR A 197 -11.25 1.32 6.34
C TYR A 197 -12.03 0.22 7.08
N GLY A 198 -11.80 -1.06 6.72
CA GLY A 198 -12.47 -2.22 7.31
C GLY A 198 -13.84 -2.52 6.70
N ASN A 199 -14.19 -1.97 5.54
CA ASN A 199 -15.39 -2.38 4.83
C ASN A 199 -15.13 -3.68 4.08
N LEU A 200 -16.04 -4.65 4.22
CA LEU A 200 -15.96 -5.93 3.52
C LEU A 200 -16.12 -5.71 2.00
N ARG A 201 -15.17 -6.23 1.24
CA ARG A 201 -15.15 -6.21 -0.23
C ARG A 201 -15.51 -7.56 -0.84
N ALA A 202 -15.03 -8.63 -0.21
CA ALA A 202 -15.34 -10.00 -0.61
C ALA A 202 -15.32 -10.93 0.61
N TRP A 203 -16.09 -12.01 0.51
CA TRP A 203 -16.13 -13.09 1.48
C TRP A 203 -16.20 -14.42 0.74
N ALA A 204 -15.43 -15.41 1.20
CA ALA A 204 -15.54 -16.79 0.74
C ALA A 204 -15.63 -17.73 1.93
N GLY A 205 -16.37 -18.81 1.78
CA GLY A 205 -16.59 -19.81 2.82
C GLY A 205 -17.84 -19.61 3.66
N THR A 206 -18.01 -20.49 4.63
CA THR A 206 -19.18 -20.52 5.52
C THR A 206 -19.13 -19.42 6.59
N GLY A 207 -20.29 -19.05 7.14
CA GLY A 207 -20.36 -18.13 8.29
C GLY A 207 -20.23 -16.66 7.93
N GLN A 208 -20.57 -16.26 6.70
CA GLN A 208 -20.60 -14.84 6.35
C GLN A 208 -21.53 -14.07 7.29
N PRO A 209 -21.05 -13.05 8.04
CA PRO A 209 -21.89 -12.28 8.92
C PRO A 209 -22.87 -11.40 8.12
N GLN A 210 -24.14 -11.33 8.54
CA GLN A 210 -25.13 -10.44 7.92
C GLN A 210 -24.68 -8.97 7.93
N HIS A 211 -23.98 -8.56 9.00
CA HIS A 211 -23.33 -7.27 9.12
C HIS A 211 -21.88 -7.50 9.51
N HIS A 212 -20.96 -7.18 8.62
CA HIS A 212 -19.52 -7.27 8.92
C HIS A 212 -19.17 -6.25 10.00
N PRO A 213 -18.66 -6.67 11.19
CA PRO A 213 -18.38 -5.75 12.27
C PRO A 213 -17.24 -4.82 11.87
N LYS A 214 -17.59 -3.55 11.67
CA LYS A 214 -16.58 -2.52 11.35
C LYS A 214 -15.78 -2.19 12.62
N PRO A 215 -14.46 -2.39 12.62
CA PRO A 215 -13.64 -2.05 13.77
C PRO A 215 -13.65 -0.53 14.00
N ARG A 216 -13.49 -0.10 15.24
CA ARG A 216 -13.27 1.32 15.57
C ARG A 216 -12.01 1.79 14.88
N GLN A 217 -11.99 3.06 14.46
CA GLN A 217 -10.91 3.63 13.65
C GLN A 217 -9.54 3.51 14.34
N ASP A 218 -9.47 3.78 15.63
CA ASP A 218 -8.26 3.64 16.45
C ASP A 218 -7.69 2.21 16.43
N ARG A 219 -8.56 1.20 16.60
CA ARG A 219 -8.16 -0.22 16.50
C ARG A 219 -7.72 -0.61 15.09
N ARG A 220 -8.38 -0.06 14.08
CA ARG A 220 -8.02 -0.34 12.68
C ARG A 220 -6.64 0.23 12.35
N GLU A 221 -6.37 1.46 12.74
CA GLU A 221 -5.07 2.10 12.52
C GLU A 221 -3.95 1.37 13.27
N GLU A 222 -4.20 0.90 14.48
CA GLU A 222 -3.24 0.09 15.25
C GLU A 222 -2.94 -1.26 14.57
N LEU A 223 -3.96 -1.97 14.08
CA LEU A 223 -3.78 -3.21 13.33
C LEU A 223 -2.94 -2.99 12.06
N LEU A 224 -3.26 -1.94 11.28
CA LEU A 224 -2.51 -1.61 10.06
C LEU A 224 -1.06 -1.26 10.37
N ARG A 225 -0.80 -0.52 11.45
CA ARG A 225 0.56 -0.19 11.89
C ARG A 225 1.35 -1.44 12.29
N ARG A 226 0.74 -2.36 13.05
CA ARG A 226 1.37 -3.64 13.42
C ARG A 226 1.71 -4.46 12.18
N LEU A 227 0.78 -4.61 11.25
CA LEU A 227 1.00 -5.33 9.99
C LEU A 227 2.12 -4.71 9.13
N GLN A 228 2.26 -3.37 9.14
CA GLN A 228 3.35 -2.68 8.44
C GLN A 228 4.71 -2.88 9.11
N LEU A 229 4.76 -2.93 10.45
CA LEU A 229 6.00 -3.13 11.20
C LEU A 229 6.50 -4.58 11.14
N GLU A 230 5.61 -5.55 11.24
CA GLU A 230 5.96 -6.96 11.25
C GLU A 230 6.25 -7.52 9.85
N GLU A 231 5.80 -6.82 8.79
CA GLU A 231 5.94 -7.20 7.36
C GLU A 231 5.45 -8.63 7.05
N ARG A 232 4.64 -9.21 7.93
CA ARG A 232 4.10 -10.57 7.88
C ARG A 232 2.64 -10.57 8.29
N SER A 233 2.00 -11.74 8.15
CA SER A 233 0.67 -11.97 8.69
C SER A 233 0.66 -11.92 10.21
N VAL A 234 -0.38 -11.34 10.79
CA VAL A 234 -0.55 -11.14 12.23
C VAL A 234 -1.85 -11.78 12.69
N ARG A 235 -1.80 -12.47 13.84
CA ARG A 235 -3.04 -12.94 14.47
C ARG A 235 -3.71 -11.79 15.23
N ASP A 236 -4.97 -11.53 14.86
CA ASP A 236 -5.85 -10.55 15.49
C ASP A 236 -7.13 -11.25 15.97
N GLY A 237 -7.14 -11.65 17.23
CA GLY A 237 -8.23 -12.45 17.82
C GLY A 237 -8.43 -13.78 17.10
N SER A 238 -9.62 -13.98 16.56
CA SER A 238 -10.01 -15.18 15.81
C SER A 238 -9.62 -15.15 14.32
N ARG A 239 -8.74 -14.25 13.91
CA ARG A 239 -8.35 -14.08 12.50
C ARG A 239 -6.84 -14.05 12.35
N VAL A 240 -6.34 -14.61 11.24
CA VAL A 240 -4.98 -14.38 10.76
C VAL A 240 -5.07 -13.38 9.61
N VAL A 241 -4.39 -12.27 9.72
CA VAL A 241 -4.56 -11.09 8.85
C VAL A 241 -3.27 -10.78 8.13
N ALA A 242 -3.36 -10.50 6.82
CA ALA A 242 -2.24 -10.04 6.01
C ALA A 242 -2.59 -8.75 5.27
N LEU A 243 -1.57 -7.94 5.00
CA LEU A 243 -1.71 -6.63 4.40
C LEU A 243 -1.58 -6.69 2.87
N ALA A 244 -2.58 -6.21 2.15
CA ALA A 244 -2.49 -5.96 0.71
C ALA A 244 -1.95 -4.53 0.47
N SER A 245 -0.62 -4.43 0.33
CA SER A 245 0.08 -3.15 0.23
C SER A 245 1.19 -3.20 -0.83
N PRO A 246 1.01 -2.57 -2.00
CA PRO A 246 2.13 -2.18 -2.82
C PRO A 246 2.77 -0.94 -2.14
N ARG A 247 3.92 -1.13 -1.49
CA ARG A 247 4.61 -0.06 -0.74
C ARG A 247 4.64 1.27 -1.49
N PRO A 248 4.35 2.42 -0.84
CA PRO A 248 4.08 2.60 0.60
C PRO A 248 2.60 2.53 0.97
N ASP A 249 1.67 2.38 0.02
CA ASP A 249 0.23 2.54 0.22
C ASP A 249 -0.46 1.25 0.69
N VAL A 250 -1.26 1.37 1.73
CA VAL A 250 -2.17 0.29 2.18
C VAL A 250 -3.46 0.36 1.37
N LEU A 251 -3.73 -0.65 0.55
CA LEU A 251 -4.92 -0.72 -0.27
C LEU A 251 -6.04 -1.54 0.38
N GLY A 252 -5.68 -2.59 1.11
CA GLY A 252 -6.63 -3.47 1.77
C GLY A 252 -5.99 -4.47 2.70
N VAL A 253 -6.81 -5.35 3.21
CA VAL A 253 -6.44 -6.40 4.15
C VAL A 253 -7.17 -7.68 3.74
N ILE A 254 -6.48 -8.80 3.83
CA ILE A 254 -7.08 -10.12 3.67
C ILE A 254 -6.91 -10.91 4.97
N ALA A 255 -7.92 -11.65 5.38
CA ALA A 255 -7.92 -12.38 6.63
C ALA A 255 -8.50 -13.77 6.47
N LEU A 256 -7.87 -14.75 7.09
CA LEU A 256 -8.45 -16.07 7.37
C LEU A 256 -9.21 -16.00 8.69
N VAL A 257 -10.44 -16.46 8.71
CA VAL A 257 -11.26 -16.57 9.92
C VAL A 257 -10.98 -17.92 10.57
N ASP A 258 -10.27 -17.90 11.68
CA ASP A 258 -9.73 -19.07 12.35
C ASP A 258 -9.99 -19.01 13.88
N PRO A 259 -11.25 -19.20 14.31
CA PRO A 259 -11.60 -19.14 15.72
C PRO A 259 -11.00 -20.29 16.55
N ASP A 260 -10.74 -21.43 15.90
CA ASP A 260 -10.27 -22.64 16.54
C ASP A 260 -8.73 -22.79 16.52
N ASN A 261 -8.02 -21.78 16.01
CA ASN A 261 -6.55 -21.78 15.87
C ASN A 261 -6.01 -22.97 15.06
N ARG A 262 -6.64 -23.28 13.94
CA ARG A 262 -6.31 -24.42 13.08
C ARG A 262 -5.34 -24.08 11.95
N ALA A 263 -5.18 -22.80 11.63
CA ALA A 263 -4.31 -22.33 10.55
C ALA A 263 -2.86 -22.78 10.78
N ASP A 264 -2.33 -23.54 9.83
CA ASP A 264 -0.97 -24.02 9.83
C ASP A 264 0.00 -23.11 9.04
N ALA A 265 1.28 -23.47 8.99
CA ALA A 265 2.29 -22.71 8.25
C ALA A 265 2.00 -22.61 6.74
N SER A 266 1.32 -23.61 6.16
CA SER A 266 0.91 -23.63 4.76
C SER A 266 -0.25 -22.66 4.49
N ASP A 267 -1.20 -22.58 5.41
CA ASP A 267 -2.32 -21.65 5.34
C ASP A 267 -1.84 -20.19 5.46
N ILE A 268 -0.87 -19.96 6.35
CA ILE A 268 -0.23 -18.65 6.49
C ILE A 268 0.52 -18.29 5.19
N MET A 269 1.25 -19.22 4.60
CA MET A 269 1.92 -19.00 3.32
C MET A 269 0.91 -18.67 2.21
N ALA A 270 -0.21 -19.39 2.14
CA ALA A 270 -1.28 -19.13 1.18
C ALA A 270 -1.87 -17.73 1.38
N LEU A 271 -2.12 -17.33 2.62
CA LEU A 271 -2.61 -15.99 2.96
C LEU A 271 -1.64 -14.88 2.52
N GLU A 272 -0.34 -15.02 2.79
CA GLU A 272 0.68 -14.02 2.42
C GLU A 272 0.84 -13.90 0.90
N HIS A 273 0.81 -15.03 0.18
CA HIS A 273 0.76 -15.02 -1.27
C HIS A 273 -0.53 -14.38 -1.79
N GLY A 274 -1.68 -14.71 -1.21
CA GLY A 274 -2.97 -14.11 -1.53
C GLY A 274 -2.99 -12.60 -1.28
N ALA A 275 -2.39 -12.14 -0.20
CA ALA A 275 -2.24 -10.71 0.10
C ALA A 275 -1.39 -9.99 -0.95
N THR A 276 -0.32 -10.63 -1.44
CA THR A 276 0.53 -10.08 -2.50
C THR A 276 -0.24 -9.97 -3.83
N VAL A 277 -0.97 -11.01 -4.22
CA VAL A 277 -1.79 -11.00 -5.44
C VAL A 277 -2.93 -9.98 -5.33
N LEU A 278 -3.58 -9.91 -4.17
CA LEU A 278 -4.62 -8.91 -3.89
C LEU A 278 -4.07 -7.48 -3.97
N ALA A 279 -2.84 -7.24 -3.47
CA ALA A 279 -2.20 -5.94 -3.55
C ALA A 279 -2.01 -5.48 -5.01
N VAL A 280 -1.56 -6.39 -5.88
CA VAL A 280 -1.40 -6.11 -7.32
C VAL A 280 -2.75 -5.80 -7.97
N GLU A 281 -3.79 -6.60 -7.68
CA GLU A 281 -5.13 -6.40 -8.24
C GLU A 281 -5.76 -5.08 -7.77
N LEU A 282 -5.69 -4.77 -6.48
CA LEU A 282 -6.20 -3.51 -5.95
C LEU A 282 -5.44 -2.29 -6.50
N ALA A 283 -4.11 -2.42 -6.69
CA ALA A 283 -3.31 -1.38 -7.33
C ALA A 283 -3.71 -1.16 -8.79
N ARG A 284 -3.95 -2.24 -9.54
CA ARG A 284 -4.45 -2.19 -10.92
C ARG A 284 -5.80 -1.48 -11.00
N LEU A 285 -6.75 -1.88 -10.15
CA LEU A 285 -8.09 -1.27 -10.11
C LEU A 285 -8.02 0.21 -9.74
N ARG A 286 -7.16 0.57 -8.76
CA ARG A 286 -6.94 1.97 -8.39
C ARG A 286 -6.32 2.75 -9.55
N GLY A 287 -5.32 2.19 -10.23
CA GLY A 287 -4.69 2.83 -11.38
C GLY A 287 -5.68 3.09 -12.53
N LEU A 288 -6.58 2.15 -12.80
CA LEU A 288 -7.65 2.32 -13.79
C LEU A 288 -8.63 3.43 -13.37
N ALA A 289 -9.06 3.44 -12.10
CA ALA A 289 -9.95 4.48 -11.59
C ALA A 289 -9.28 5.88 -11.62
N ASP A 290 -8.01 5.96 -11.26
CA ASP A 290 -7.24 7.22 -11.32
C ASP A 290 -7.02 7.69 -12.78
N ALA A 291 -6.82 6.77 -13.72
CA ALA A 291 -6.73 7.07 -15.15
C ALA A 291 -8.06 7.59 -15.69
N GLU A 292 -9.17 6.93 -15.36
CA GLU A 292 -10.51 7.37 -15.75
C GLU A 292 -10.83 8.77 -15.20
N LEU A 293 -10.51 9.03 -13.93
CA LEU A 293 -10.72 10.35 -13.33
C LEU A 293 -9.87 11.43 -14.03
N ARG A 294 -8.64 11.10 -14.43
CA ARG A 294 -7.78 12.02 -15.20
C ARG A 294 -8.39 12.30 -16.57
N LEU A 295 -8.77 11.26 -17.31
CA LEU A 295 -9.39 11.43 -18.63
C LEU A 295 -10.67 12.27 -18.58
N ARG A 296 -11.51 12.08 -17.56
CA ARG A 296 -12.70 12.91 -17.34
C ARG A 296 -12.35 14.36 -17.04
N ARG A 297 -11.30 14.60 -16.26
CA ARG A 297 -10.82 15.97 -15.97
C ARG A 297 -10.28 16.64 -17.23
N ASP A 298 -9.46 15.92 -18.00
CA ASP A 298 -8.86 16.44 -19.22
C ASP A 298 -9.95 16.76 -20.26
N LEU A 299 -10.94 15.88 -20.45
CA LEU A 299 -12.09 16.17 -21.31
C LEU A 299 -12.83 17.42 -20.86
N LEU A 300 -13.14 17.54 -19.55
CA LEU A 300 -13.82 18.72 -19.04
C LEU A 300 -13.00 19.99 -19.26
N HIS A 301 -11.70 19.97 -19.01
CA HIS A 301 -10.81 21.09 -19.24
C HIS A 301 -10.83 21.54 -20.72
N ASP A 302 -10.72 20.61 -21.65
CA ASP A 302 -10.74 20.89 -23.09
C ASP A 302 -12.09 21.45 -23.52
N LEU A 303 -13.19 20.94 -23.00
CA LEU A 303 -14.53 21.47 -23.23
C LEU A 303 -14.70 22.91 -22.72
N LEU A 304 -14.01 23.27 -21.62
CA LEU A 304 -14.08 24.64 -21.07
C LEU A 304 -13.15 25.63 -21.78
N THR A 305 -12.02 25.15 -22.30
CA THR A 305 -11.01 25.99 -22.97
C THR A 305 -11.22 26.09 -24.50
N GLY A 306 -11.87 25.11 -25.07
CA GLY A 306 -12.15 24.99 -26.49
C GLY A 306 -11.51 23.77 -27.12
N THR A 307 -12.30 22.97 -27.78
CA THR A 307 -11.86 21.74 -28.46
C THR A 307 -12.67 21.57 -29.74
N ASP A 308 -12.18 20.70 -30.62
CA ASP A 308 -12.93 20.29 -31.80
C ASP A 308 -14.14 19.43 -31.42
N ASP A 309 -15.26 19.60 -32.09
CA ASP A 309 -16.51 18.91 -31.78
C ASP A 309 -16.37 17.39 -31.98
N GLU A 310 -15.72 16.94 -33.06
CA GLU A 310 -15.57 15.52 -33.38
C GLU A 310 -14.71 14.78 -32.31
N ASP A 311 -13.58 15.38 -31.91
CA ASP A 311 -12.73 14.85 -30.85
C ASP A 311 -13.47 14.82 -29.49
N ALA A 312 -14.23 15.87 -29.18
CA ALA A 312 -15.02 15.96 -27.97
C ALA A 312 -16.07 14.84 -27.87
N TYR A 313 -16.82 14.60 -28.95
CA TYR A 313 -17.82 13.53 -28.99
C TYR A 313 -17.19 12.15 -28.82
N ALA A 314 -16.11 11.87 -29.57
CA ALA A 314 -15.41 10.56 -29.49
C ALA A 314 -14.88 10.27 -28.07
N ARG A 315 -14.27 11.27 -27.44
CA ARG A 315 -13.72 11.11 -26.07
C ARG A 315 -14.83 11.01 -25.01
N ALA A 316 -15.92 11.74 -25.16
CA ALA A 316 -17.06 11.65 -24.26
C ALA A 316 -17.73 10.27 -24.35
N GLU A 317 -17.94 9.74 -25.56
CA GLU A 317 -18.48 8.40 -25.80
C GLU A 317 -17.58 7.32 -25.16
N ALA A 318 -16.26 7.42 -25.33
CA ALA A 318 -15.30 6.50 -24.71
C ALA A 318 -15.36 6.50 -23.17
N LEU A 319 -15.77 7.63 -22.55
CA LEU A 319 -15.96 7.78 -21.11
C LEU A 319 -17.41 7.49 -20.65
N GLY A 320 -18.29 7.08 -21.57
CA GLY A 320 -19.69 6.80 -21.30
C GLY A 320 -20.52 8.05 -20.98
N TYR A 321 -20.11 9.23 -21.50
CA TYR A 321 -20.81 10.49 -21.32
C TYR A 321 -21.41 10.94 -22.65
N ASP A 322 -22.72 11.22 -22.66
CA ASP A 322 -23.44 11.62 -23.87
C ASP A 322 -23.43 13.16 -24.04
N LEU A 323 -22.73 13.64 -25.07
CA LEU A 323 -22.72 15.05 -25.48
C LEU A 323 -23.72 15.35 -26.62
N GLY A 324 -24.53 14.39 -27.03
CA GLY A 324 -25.47 14.54 -28.14
C GLY A 324 -26.65 15.48 -27.86
N HIS A 325 -26.84 15.89 -26.62
CA HIS A 325 -27.86 16.87 -26.21
C HIS A 325 -27.25 18.23 -25.90
N PRO A 326 -28.02 19.34 -25.92
CA PRO A 326 -27.51 20.62 -25.46
C PRO A 326 -27.05 20.56 -23.99
N HIS A 327 -25.85 21.09 -23.71
CA HIS A 327 -25.23 21.10 -22.39
C HIS A 327 -24.98 22.53 -21.92
N ARG A 328 -24.90 22.70 -20.62
CA ARG A 328 -24.49 23.94 -19.97
C ARG A 328 -23.44 23.68 -18.90
N VAL A 329 -22.69 24.71 -18.60
CA VAL A 329 -21.73 24.73 -17.54
C VAL A 329 -22.32 25.40 -16.31
N VAL A 330 -22.16 24.76 -15.15
CA VAL A 330 -22.54 25.31 -13.87
C VAL A 330 -21.29 25.37 -12.98
N LEU A 331 -21.06 26.52 -12.37
CA LEU A 331 -19.96 26.76 -11.47
C LEU A 331 -20.46 26.82 -10.04
N VAL A 332 -19.91 25.99 -9.15
CA VAL A 332 -20.21 26.03 -7.73
C VAL A 332 -18.94 26.34 -6.96
N SER A 333 -18.94 27.42 -6.20
CA SER A 333 -17.80 27.80 -5.37
C SER A 333 -18.19 27.88 -3.90
N PRO A 334 -17.32 27.47 -2.97
CA PRO A 334 -17.55 27.68 -1.55
C PRO A 334 -17.61 29.18 -1.25
N GLY A 335 -18.48 29.60 -0.32
CA GLY A 335 -18.55 30.99 0.12
C GLY A 335 -17.32 31.41 0.93
N ASP A 336 -17.10 32.72 1.10
CA ASP A 336 -15.91 33.29 1.77
C ASP A 336 -15.70 32.83 3.23
N ALA A 337 -16.71 32.28 3.88
CA ALA A 337 -16.58 31.71 5.22
C ALA A 337 -15.75 30.43 5.28
N ALA A 338 -15.44 29.79 4.13
CA ALA A 338 -14.54 28.63 4.03
C ALA A 338 -13.05 29.02 3.93
N ARG A 339 -12.71 30.30 3.90
CA ARG A 339 -11.36 30.80 4.21
C ARG A 339 -11.19 30.81 5.74
N VAL A 340 -11.13 29.63 6.34
CA VAL A 340 -10.60 29.48 7.71
C VAL A 340 -9.17 30.00 7.67
N PRO A 341 -8.77 30.93 8.59
CA PRO A 341 -7.40 31.37 8.67
C PRO A 341 -6.51 30.14 8.85
N ALA A 342 -5.35 30.17 8.21
CA ALA A 342 -4.35 29.10 8.23
C ALA A 342 -3.86 28.84 9.66
N GLY A 343 -4.62 28.04 10.39
CA GLY A 343 -4.35 27.51 11.69
C GLY A 343 -4.90 26.10 11.74
N ASP A 344 -4.05 25.20 11.43
CA ASP A 344 -4.04 23.75 11.42
C ASP A 344 -3.84 23.20 9.99
N GLY A 345 -2.62 23.01 9.66
CA GLY A 345 -1.87 22.26 8.64
C GLY A 345 -2.57 21.27 7.71
N ALA A 346 -3.85 21.42 7.36
CA ALA A 346 -4.47 20.61 6.31
C ALA A 346 -4.16 21.23 4.95
N PRO A 347 -3.53 20.52 4.02
CA PRO A 347 -3.22 21.03 2.70
C PRO A 347 -4.50 21.44 1.96
N HIS A 348 -4.40 22.53 1.19
CA HIS A 348 -5.47 23.16 0.41
C HIS A 348 -6.27 22.14 -0.45
N ASP A 349 -5.61 21.11 -0.94
CA ASP A 349 -6.17 19.99 -1.71
C ASP A 349 -7.27 19.21 -0.97
N GLN A 350 -7.16 19.02 0.36
CA GLN A 350 -8.14 18.22 1.10
C GLN A 350 -9.51 18.91 1.24
N HIS A 351 -9.55 20.25 1.27
CA HIS A 351 -10.81 20.99 1.34
C HIS A 351 -11.52 20.98 -0.01
N GLN A 352 -10.77 21.10 -1.10
CA GLN A 352 -11.30 21.04 -2.46
C GLN A 352 -11.87 19.66 -2.77
N ASP A 353 -11.19 18.59 -2.38
CA ASP A 353 -11.67 17.22 -2.54
C ASP A 353 -12.96 16.96 -1.76
N ARG A 354 -13.05 17.44 -0.51
CA ARG A 354 -14.27 17.31 0.30
C ARG A 354 -15.46 18.05 -0.35
N PHE A 355 -15.22 19.23 -0.88
CA PHE A 355 -16.25 20.00 -1.56
C PHE A 355 -16.72 19.32 -2.85
N LEU A 356 -15.78 18.83 -3.68
CA LEU A 356 -16.11 18.04 -4.87
C LEU A 356 -16.91 16.79 -4.53
N HIS A 357 -16.56 16.10 -3.44
CA HIS A 357 -17.31 14.95 -2.95
C HIS A 357 -18.73 15.32 -2.48
N ALA A 358 -18.92 16.47 -1.84
CA ALA A 358 -20.23 16.95 -1.42
C ALA A 358 -21.11 17.23 -2.64
N VAL A 359 -20.58 17.94 -3.66
CA VAL A 359 -21.27 18.20 -4.94
C VAL A 359 -21.64 16.88 -5.63
N ARG A 360 -20.72 15.92 -5.69
CA ARG A 360 -20.96 14.61 -6.31
C ARG A 360 -22.07 13.83 -5.61
N ARG A 361 -22.13 13.87 -4.28
CA ARG A 361 -23.22 13.23 -3.51
C ARG A 361 -24.54 13.91 -3.76
N ALA A 362 -24.59 15.24 -3.70
CA ALA A 362 -25.80 16.01 -3.96
C ALA A 362 -26.41 15.71 -5.34
N LEU A 363 -25.59 15.67 -6.40
CA LEU A 363 -26.07 15.33 -7.76
C LEU A 363 -26.55 13.88 -7.86
N ARG A 364 -25.89 12.94 -7.18
CA ARG A 364 -26.31 11.53 -7.14
C ARG A 364 -27.67 11.37 -6.46
N ASP A 365 -27.87 12.03 -5.32
CA ASP A 365 -29.12 11.98 -4.57
C ASP A 365 -30.28 12.56 -5.37
N LEU A 366 -30.00 13.60 -6.17
CA LEU A 366 -30.95 14.18 -7.13
C LEU A 366 -31.08 13.39 -8.43
N ARG A 367 -30.31 12.30 -8.62
CA ARG A 367 -30.26 11.47 -9.83
C ARG A 367 -29.91 12.26 -11.11
N LEU A 368 -29.05 13.28 -10.97
CA LEU A 368 -28.59 14.10 -12.07
C LEU A 368 -27.29 13.53 -12.64
N THR A 369 -27.26 13.29 -13.96
CA THR A 369 -26.05 12.87 -14.67
C THR A 369 -25.25 14.10 -15.07
N ALA A 370 -23.98 14.16 -14.66
CA ALA A 370 -23.12 15.29 -14.94
C ALA A 370 -21.64 14.89 -15.02
N LEU A 371 -20.87 15.58 -15.85
CA LEU A 371 -19.42 15.54 -15.82
C LEU A 371 -18.92 16.58 -14.81
N LEU A 372 -18.07 16.15 -13.87
CA LEU A 372 -17.62 16.95 -12.75
C LEU A 372 -16.10 17.13 -12.77
N GLY A 373 -15.66 18.33 -12.49
CA GLY A 373 -14.25 18.65 -12.26
C GLY A 373 -14.06 19.78 -11.27
N ALA A 374 -12.85 19.97 -10.84
CA ALA A 374 -12.45 21.11 -10.01
C ALA A 374 -11.56 22.03 -10.84
N GLU A 375 -11.90 23.31 -10.84
CA GLU A 375 -11.16 24.34 -11.55
C GLU A 375 -11.06 25.61 -10.70
N SER A 376 -9.85 26.10 -10.49
CA SER A 376 -9.56 27.34 -9.76
C SER A 376 -10.26 27.46 -8.38
N GLY A 377 -10.32 26.35 -7.63
CA GLY A 377 -10.93 26.31 -6.29
C GLY A 377 -12.46 26.21 -6.27
N ALA A 378 -13.09 26.07 -7.43
CA ALA A 378 -14.51 25.82 -7.58
C ALA A 378 -14.77 24.45 -8.22
N VAL A 379 -16.00 23.94 -8.11
CA VAL A 379 -16.46 22.75 -8.80
C VAL A 379 -17.22 23.15 -10.04
N VAL A 380 -16.82 22.59 -11.17
CA VAL A 380 -17.48 22.73 -12.46
C VAL A 380 -18.35 21.51 -12.70
N ILE A 381 -19.58 21.76 -13.11
CA ILE A 381 -20.58 20.76 -13.45
C ILE A 381 -20.96 20.99 -14.92
N LEU A 382 -20.74 20.01 -15.77
CA LEU A 382 -21.29 20.00 -17.13
C LEU A 382 -22.47 19.03 -17.13
N MET A 383 -23.63 19.53 -17.55
CA MET A 383 -24.85 18.71 -17.59
C MET A 383 -25.81 19.15 -18.71
N ALA A 384 -26.63 18.21 -19.14
CA ALA A 384 -27.66 18.44 -20.12
C ALA A 384 -28.94 19.02 -19.49
N GLY A 385 -29.66 19.85 -20.26
CA GLY A 385 -30.99 20.32 -19.91
C GLY A 385 -31.01 21.38 -18.80
N ASP A 386 -32.19 21.52 -18.22
CA ASP A 386 -32.49 22.46 -17.14
C ASP A 386 -33.02 21.75 -15.91
N THR A 387 -32.81 22.35 -14.73
CA THR A 387 -33.22 21.76 -13.45
C THR A 387 -33.50 22.86 -12.42
N ASP A 388 -34.02 22.50 -11.27
CA ASP A 388 -34.11 23.40 -10.12
C ASP A 388 -32.72 23.68 -9.53
N TRP A 389 -32.06 24.73 -10.01
CA TRP A 389 -30.72 25.14 -9.61
C TRP A 389 -30.62 25.50 -8.13
N GLU A 390 -31.70 26.09 -7.60
CA GLU A 390 -31.73 26.41 -6.17
C GLU A 390 -31.82 25.12 -5.32
N GLY A 391 -32.60 24.15 -5.77
CA GLY A 391 -32.66 22.82 -5.18
C GLY A 391 -31.32 22.10 -5.20
N VAL A 392 -30.58 22.19 -6.32
CA VAL A 392 -29.20 21.65 -6.43
C VAL A 392 -28.27 22.33 -5.43
N ARG A 393 -28.27 23.66 -5.37
CA ARG A 393 -27.44 24.44 -4.43
C ARG A 393 -27.74 24.05 -2.99
N GLN A 394 -29.01 23.94 -2.61
CA GLN A 394 -29.43 23.53 -1.27
C GLN A 394 -29.00 22.10 -0.93
N ALA A 395 -29.03 21.19 -1.91
CA ALA A 395 -28.53 19.83 -1.73
C ALA A 395 -27.01 19.83 -1.46
N VAL A 396 -26.24 20.62 -2.21
CA VAL A 396 -24.79 20.79 -1.98
C VAL A 396 -24.51 21.29 -0.57
N LEU A 397 -25.25 22.31 -0.11
CA LEU A 397 -25.09 22.85 1.24
C LEU A 397 -25.38 21.81 2.33
N ARG A 398 -26.41 20.98 2.15
CA ARG A 398 -26.73 19.90 3.09
C ARG A 398 -25.59 18.87 3.16
N GLU A 399 -25.06 18.48 2.02
CA GLU A 399 -23.95 17.52 1.94
C GLU A 399 -22.62 18.07 2.48
N GLN A 400 -22.42 19.38 2.40
CA GLN A 400 -21.26 20.07 2.97
C GLN A 400 -21.34 20.20 4.52
N GLY A 401 -22.53 20.04 5.10
CA GLY A 401 -22.76 20.24 6.53
C GLY A 401 -23.05 21.69 6.90
N GLY A 402 -23.55 22.49 5.96
CA GLY A 402 -23.85 23.92 6.12
C GLY A 402 -22.79 24.83 5.49
N GLY A 403 -22.92 26.12 5.72
CA GLY A 403 -22.04 27.13 5.16
C GLY A 403 -22.68 27.87 3.99
N ARG A 404 -21.86 28.45 3.10
CA ARG A 404 -22.31 29.20 1.91
C ARG A 404 -21.77 28.55 0.65
N ALA A 405 -22.59 28.44 -0.37
CA ALA A 405 -22.20 28.02 -1.71
C ALA A 405 -22.78 28.99 -2.74
N ARG A 406 -21.91 29.53 -3.58
CA ARG A 406 -22.29 30.37 -4.71
C ARG A 406 -22.43 29.49 -5.94
N MET A 407 -23.50 29.68 -6.70
CA MET A 407 -23.75 28.91 -7.92
C MET A 407 -24.07 29.87 -9.08
N GLY A 408 -23.33 29.70 -10.17
CA GLY A 408 -23.58 30.39 -11.44
C GLY A 408 -23.87 29.39 -12.56
N VAL A 409 -24.90 29.64 -13.33
CA VAL A 409 -25.41 28.76 -14.39
C VAL A 409 -25.29 29.46 -15.73
N GLY A 410 -24.53 28.88 -16.67
CA GLY A 410 -24.42 29.37 -18.04
C GLY A 410 -25.60 28.95 -18.92
N GLU A 411 -25.63 29.44 -20.17
CA GLU A 411 -26.63 29.09 -21.17
C GLU A 411 -26.39 27.67 -21.72
N LEU A 412 -27.46 27.12 -22.33
CA LEU A 412 -27.41 25.84 -23.03
C LEU A 412 -26.81 26.00 -24.43
N TYR A 413 -25.86 25.13 -24.78
CA TYR A 413 -25.24 25.08 -26.10
C TYR A 413 -25.32 23.68 -26.68
N ALA A 414 -25.57 23.61 -28.00
CA ALA A 414 -25.74 22.35 -28.69
C ALA A 414 -24.41 21.69 -29.08
N ARG A 415 -23.33 22.46 -29.19
CA ARG A 415 -22.03 21.99 -29.65
C ARG A 415 -20.97 22.10 -28.55
N PRO A 416 -20.08 21.10 -28.42
CA PRO A 416 -18.96 21.16 -27.51
C PRO A 416 -18.08 22.41 -27.66
N SER A 417 -17.79 22.84 -28.89
CA SER A 417 -16.99 24.03 -29.19
C SER A 417 -17.60 25.35 -28.67
N GLU A 418 -18.88 25.36 -28.28
CA GLU A 418 -19.55 26.53 -27.71
C GLU A 418 -19.52 26.56 -26.18
N LEU A 419 -19.15 25.46 -25.52
CA LEU A 419 -19.13 25.36 -24.07
C LEU A 419 -18.19 26.35 -23.36
N PRO A 420 -17.09 26.84 -23.98
CA PRO A 420 -16.29 27.93 -23.40
C PRO A 420 -17.12 29.22 -23.18
N ARG A 421 -18.19 29.42 -23.94
CA ARG A 421 -19.12 30.54 -23.72
C ARG A 421 -19.94 30.28 -22.45
N SER A 422 -20.56 29.10 -22.34
CA SER A 422 -21.31 28.73 -21.13
C SER A 422 -20.45 28.82 -19.85
N TRP A 423 -19.20 28.45 -19.97
CA TRP A 423 -18.22 28.58 -18.86
C TRP A 423 -18.02 30.05 -18.44
N ARG A 424 -17.75 30.95 -19.39
CA ARG A 424 -17.58 32.39 -19.10
C ARG A 424 -18.87 33.01 -18.54
N GLU A 425 -20.03 32.59 -19.01
CA GLU A 425 -21.33 33.01 -18.52
C GLU A 425 -21.57 32.55 -17.07
N ALA A 426 -21.26 31.29 -16.75
CA ALA A 426 -21.35 30.77 -15.38
C ALA A 426 -20.41 31.51 -14.42
N GLN A 427 -19.18 31.78 -14.84
CA GLN A 427 -18.23 32.59 -14.08
C GLN A 427 -18.75 34.01 -13.80
N LEU A 428 -19.32 34.65 -14.83
CA LEU A 428 -19.89 35.99 -14.71
C LEU A 428 -21.08 35.99 -13.74
N ALA A 429 -21.96 34.99 -13.83
CA ALA A 429 -23.11 34.84 -12.95
C ALA A 429 -22.70 34.76 -11.47
N VAL A 430 -21.64 34.01 -11.16
CA VAL A 430 -21.08 33.94 -9.79
C VAL A 430 -20.49 35.29 -9.35
N ARG A 431 -19.75 35.97 -10.24
CA ARG A 431 -19.01 37.19 -9.90
C ARG A 431 -19.92 38.41 -9.70
N LEU A 432 -20.89 38.59 -10.61
CA LEU A 432 -21.83 39.74 -10.55
C LEU A 432 -22.62 39.75 -9.24
N ARG A 433 -23.00 38.59 -8.77
CA ARG A 433 -23.71 38.47 -7.50
C ARG A 433 -22.79 38.69 -6.28
N SER A 434 -21.51 38.33 -6.40
CA SER A 434 -20.51 38.61 -5.36
C SER A 434 -20.16 40.10 -5.24
N GLY A 435 -20.29 40.85 -6.33
CA GLY A 435 -20.02 42.30 -6.36
C GLY A 435 -21.15 43.17 -5.85
N SER A 436 -22.38 42.63 -5.72
CA SER A 436 -23.57 43.32 -5.20
C SER A 436 -23.71 43.24 -3.68
N GLY A 437 -22.76 42.55 -2.99
CA GLY A 437 -22.81 42.33 -1.57
C GLY A 437 -22.42 43.56 -0.75
N ASP A 438 -23.30 43.90 0.20
CA ASP A 438 -23.10 44.85 1.30
C ASP A 438 -21.75 44.60 2.02
N PRO A 439 -20.87 45.61 2.12
CA PRO A 439 -19.61 45.50 2.91
C PRO A 439 -19.83 45.20 4.39
N HIS A 440 -21.05 45.34 4.90
CA HIS A 440 -21.39 45.16 6.31
C HIS A 440 -22.18 43.90 6.64
N GLY A 441 -22.42 42.99 5.67
CA GLY A 441 -22.83 41.60 5.97
C GLY A 441 -24.22 41.38 6.55
N ASN A 442 -25.16 42.35 6.43
CA ASN A 442 -26.40 42.32 7.21
C ASN A 442 -27.69 41.96 6.44
N THR A 443 -27.61 41.56 5.16
CA THR A 443 -28.76 41.01 4.44
C THR A 443 -28.52 39.56 4.05
N ILE A 444 -28.96 38.68 4.90
CA ILE A 444 -28.79 37.20 4.81
C ILE A 444 -29.59 36.59 3.66
N ASP A 445 -30.52 37.32 3.02
CA ASP A 445 -31.60 36.67 2.27
C ASP A 445 -31.50 36.70 0.75
N ASP A 446 -30.62 37.49 0.12
CA ASP A 446 -30.61 37.60 -1.36
C ASP A 446 -29.28 37.27 -2.07
N THR A 447 -28.18 37.10 -1.31
CA THR A 447 -26.87 36.79 -1.86
C THR A 447 -26.59 35.28 -2.03
N ASP A 448 -27.48 34.44 -1.53
CA ASP A 448 -27.26 32.99 -1.37
C ASP A 448 -28.14 32.14 -2.32
N ARG A 449 -28.56 32.67 -3.47
CA ARG A 449 -29.33 31.93 -4.49
C ARG A 449 -28.46 31.53 -5.67
N ALA A 450 -28.85 30.46 -6.36
CA ALA A 450 -28.30 30.14 -7.68
C ALA A 450 -28.58 31.28 -8.68
N THR A 451 -27.57 31.71 -9.42
CA THR A 451 -27.66 32.79 -10.39
C THR A 451 -27.61 32.21 -11.80
N VAL A 452 -28.71 32.32 -12.55
CA VAL A 452 -28.74 31.89 -13.94
C VAL A 452 -28.33 33.07 -14.82
N TYR A 453 -27.42 32.84 -15.77
CA TYR A 453 -26.93 33.89 -16.67
C TYR A 453 -28.07 34.55 -17.46
N ALA A 454 -29.08 33.77 -17.90
CA ALA A 454 -30.27 34.28 -18.58
C ALA A 454 -30.99 35.40 -17.81
N ASP A 455 -30.97 35.34 -16.48
CA ASP A 455 -31.67 36.27 -15.58
C ASP A 455 -30.90 37.57 -15.31
N LEU A 456 -29.66 37.67 -15.82
CA LEU A 456 -28.79 38.83 -15.53
C LEU A 456 -29.20 40.10 -16.29
N GLY A 457 -30.18 40.04 -17.19
CA GLY A 457 -30.69 41.20 -17.87
C GLY A 457 -29.61 42.00 -18.63
N VAL A 458 -29.51 43.31 -18.37
CA VAL A 458 -28.58 44.21 -19.07
C VAL A 458 -27.10 43.84 -18.86
N PHE A 459 -26.76 43.17 -17.79
CA PHE A 459 -25.39 42.71 -17.53
C PHE A 459 -24.90 41.72 -18.61
N ARG A 460 -25.80 40.95 -19.24
CA ARG A 460 -25.48 40.08 -20.39
C ARG A 460 -24.98 40.86 -21.59
N MET A 461 -25.64 42.01 -21.87
CA MET A 461 -25.24 42.85 -22.99
C MET A 461 -23.82 43.36 -22.82
N PHE A 462 -23.47 43.84 -21.63
CA PHE A 462 -22.10 44.30 -21.36
C PHE A 462 -21.07 43.18 -21.45
N ALA A 463 -21.39 42.02 -20.92
CA ALA A 463 -20.48 40.86 -20.93
C ALA A 463 -20.29 40.26 -22.33
N SER A 464 -21.20 40.48 -23.27
CA SER A 464 -21.06 39.96 -24.63
C SER A 464 -20.24 40.88 -25.55
N LEU A 465 -19.87 42.07 -25.09
CA LEU A 465 -19.05 42.98 -25.87
C LEU A 465 -17.60 42.50 -25.90
N PRO A 466 -16.95 42.50 -27.07
CA PRO A 466 -15.56 42.06 -27.20
C PRO A 466 -14.57 42.98 -26.50
N ASP A 467 -14.91 44.26 -26.38
CA ASP A 467 -14.14 45.28 -25.68
C ASP A 467 -15.01 45.98 -24.63
N LEU A 468 -14.52 46.01 -23.40
CA LEU A 468 -15.16 46.68 -22.27
C LEU A 468 -14.70 48.12 -22.09
N GLU A 469 -13.79 48.60 -22.93
CA GLU A 469 -13.24 49.95 -22.84
C GLU A 469 -14.34 51.02 -23.09
N ASP A 470 -15.18 50.82 -24.12
CA ASP A 470 -16.34 51.67 -24.41
C ASP A 470 -17.33 51.66 -23.23
N VAL A 471 -17.56 50.47 -22.62
CA VAL A 471 -18.47 50.35 -21.46
C VAL A 471 -17.89 51.08 -20.24
N ALA A 472 -16.58 50.94 -20.03
CA ALA A 472 -15.87 51.62 -18.95
C ALA A 472 -15.86 53.15 -19.16
N GLU A 473 -15.68 53.59 -20.39
CA GLU A 473 -15.75 55.02 -20.75
C GLU A 473 -17.14 55.60 -20.50
N TYR A 474 -18.19 54.90 -20.95
CA TYR A 474 -19.57 55.28 -20.68
C TYR A 474 -19.86 55.38 -19.19
N ALA A 475 -19.52 54.37 -18.42
CA ALA A 475 -19.69 54.37 -16.97
C ALA A 475 -18.93 55.50 -16.29
N THR A 476 -17.66 55.70 -16.69
CA THR A 476 -16.80 56.75 -16.15
C THR A 476 -17.35 58.15 -16.49
N ARG A 477 -17.87 58.37 -17.68
CA ARG A 477 -18.45 59.66 -18.07
C ARG A 477 -19.56 60.12 -17.11
N TRP A 478 -20.44 59.20 -16.71
CA TRP A 478 -21.57 59.53 -15.84
C TRP A 478 -21.20 59.53 -14.36
N LEU A 479 -20.25 58.67 -13.92
CA LEU A 479 -19.93 58.45 -12.50
C LEU A 479 -18.64 59.12 -12.05
N ARG A 480 -17.84 59.73 -12.93
CA ARG A 480 -16.53 60.33 -12.62
C ARG A 480 -16.52 61.25 -11.40
N PRO A 481 -17.48 62.20 -11.27
CA PRO A 481 -17.49 63.10 -10.11
C PRO A 481 -17.61 62.34 -8.79
N LEU A 482 -18.39 61.30 -8.77
CA LEU A 482 -18.61 60.45 -7.57
C LEU A 482 -17.42 59.55 -7.28
N ILE A 483 -16.88 58.90 -8.32
CA ILE A 483 -15.67 58.03 -8.23
C ILE A 483 -14.49 58.83 -7.67
N SER A 484 -14.24 60.02 -8.21
CA SER A 484 -13.15 60.88 -7.78
C SER A 484 -13.34 61.37 -6.33
N TYR A 485 -14.56 61.64 -5.94
CA TYR A 485 -14.87 62.07 -4.57
C TYR A 485 -14.73 60.91 -3.59
N ASP A 486 -15.24 59.75 -3.91
CA ASP A 486 -15.11 58.54 -3.10
C ASP A 486 -13.65 58.17 -2.88
N ALA A 487 -12.82 58.19 -3.97
CA ALA A 487 -11.38 57.95 -3.87
C ALA A 487 -10.64 58.97 -2.96
N THR A 488 -11.08 60.24 -2.96
CA THR A 488 -10.41 61.31 -2.18
C THR A 488 -10.85 61.36 -0.75
N LYS A 489 -12.12 61.09 -0.46
CA LYS A 489 -12.75 61.27 0.84
C LYS A 489 -13.05 59.95 1.58
N GLY A 490 -12.82 58.81 0.95
CA GLY A 490 -13.15 57.50 1.51
C GLY A 490 -14.66 57.33 1.74
N THR A 491 -15.47 57.88 0.86
CA THR A 491 -16.93 57.77 0.88
C THR A 491 -17.43 56.70 -0.08
N GLU A 492 -18.69 56.34 -0.03
CA GLU A 492 -19.33 55.30 -0.81
C GLU A 492 -20.54 55.87 -1.61
N LEU A 493 -20.35 57.00 -2.27
CA LEU A 493 -21.44 57.67 -3.01
C LEU A 493 -21.87 56.93 -4.24
N VAL A 494 -20.92 56.27 -4.96
CA VAL A 494 -21.25 55.42 -6.11
C VAL A 494 -22.12 54.26 -5.67
N GLN A 495 -21.77 53.57 -4.58
CA GLN A 495 -22.56 52.49 -4.00
C GLN A 495 -23.94 52.99 -3.54
N THR A 496 -23.99 54.14 -2.88
CA THR A 496 -25.24 54.74 -2.41
C THR A 496 -26.18 55.02 -3.62
N LEU A 497 -25.64 55.58 -4.69
CA LEU A 497 -26.40 55.83 -5.94
C LEU A 497 -26.92 54.54 -6.54
N THR A 498 -26.05 53.54 -6.72
CA THR A 498 -26.39 52.23 -7.29
C THR A 498 -27.54 51.59 -6.50
N THR A 499 -27.42 51.51 -5.18
CA THR A 499 -28.46 50.94 -4.33
C THR A 499 -29.78 51.73 -4.38
N TYR A 500 -29.70 53.03 -4.47
CA TYR A 500 -30.89 53.89 -4.60
C TYR A 500 -31.64 53.63 -5.95
N LEU A 501 -30.91 53.53 -7.02
CA LEU A 501 -31.46 53.25 -8.37
C LEU A 501 -32.04 51.82 -8.44
N ASP A 502 -31.36 50.82 -7.87
CA ASP A 502 -31.83 49.43 -7.86
C ASP A 502 -33.11 49.24 -7.04
N HIS A 503 -33.32 50.08 -5.99
CA HIS A 503 -34.57 50.10 -5.23
C HIS A 503 -35.65 51.05 -5.82
N GLY A 504 -35.46 51.46 -7.06
CA GLY A 504 -36.44 52.32 -7.75
C GLY A 504 -36.68 53.68 -7.11
N GLY A 505 -35.64 54.26 -6.50
CA GLY A 505 -35.71 55.56 -5.85
C GLY A 505 -36.38 55.57 -4.46
N ARG A 506 -36.67 54.41 -3.88
CA ARG A 506 -37.37 54.31 -2.59
C ARG A 506 -36.43 54.51 -1.41
N TYR A 507 -36.56 55.61 -0.66
CA TYR A 507 -35.66 56.00 0.42
C TYR A 507 -35.58 54.96 1.53
N GLU A 508 -36.72 54.41 1.94
CA GLU A 508 -36.74 53.46 3.08
C GLU A 508 -36.05 52.14 2.73
N ALA A 509 -36.38 51.55 1.58
CA ALA A 509 -35.75 50.33 1.10
C ALA A 509 -34.24 50.52 0.90
N THR A 510 -33.81 51.67 0.36
CA THR A 510 -32.39 51.98 0.13
C THR A 510 -31.67 52.20 1.47
N ALA A 511 -32.25 52.91 2.43
CA ALA A 511 -31.64 53.16 3.75
C ALA A 511 -31.46 51.84 4.52
N GLN A 512 -32.45 50.96 4.43
CA GLN A 512 -32.39 49.63 5.02
C GLN A 512 -31.30 48.76 4.34
N ALA A 513 -31.25 48.74 2.99
CA ALA A 513 -30.25 47.99 2.25
C ALA A 513 -28.81 48.46 2.51
N LEU A 514 -28.61 49.75 2.75
CA LEU A 514 -27.30 50.33 3.11
C LEU A 514 -27.01 50.31 4.62
N SER A 515 -27.93 49.78 5.44
CA SER A 515 -27.83 49.79 6.90
C SER A 515 -27.54 51.20 7.49
N ILE A 516 -28.11 52.28 6.90
CA ILE A 516 -27.94 53.66 7.33
C ILE A 516 -29.27 54.32 7.69
N HIS A 517 -29.20 55.38 8.51
CA HIS A 517 -30.41 56.13 8.82
C HIS A 517 -30.89 56.93 7.59
N ARG A 518 -32.20 57.11 7.45
CA ARG A 518 -32.82 57.85 6.35
C ARG A 518 -32.27 59.28 6.16
N SER A 519 -31.91 59.96 7.26
CA SER A 519 -31.29 61.29 7.17
C SER A 519 -29.89 61.23 6.54
N THR A 520 -29.10 60.19 6.84
CA THR A 520 -27.79 59.98 6.22
C THR A 520 -27.92 59.70 4.72
N LEU A 521 -28.88 58.86 4.33
CA LEU A 521 -29.19 58.63 2.90
C LEU A 521 -29.58 59.94 2.21
N LYS A 522 -30.47 60.75 2.80
CA LYS A 522 -30.87 62.03 2.24
C LYS A 522 -29.67 62.97 2.05
N TYR A 523 -28.77 63.03 3.02
CA TYR A 523 -27.54 63.80 2.92
C TYR A 523 -26.62 63.28 1.79
N ARG A 524 -26.41 61.99 1.71
CA ARG A 524 -25.59 61.36 0.65
C ARG A 524 -26.19 61.62 -0.74
N LEU A 525 -27.49 61.47 -0.93
CA LEU A 525 -28.18 61.75 -2.22
C LEU A 525 -28.14 63.25 -2.57
N GLN A 526 -28.24 64.17 -1.60
CA GLN A 526 -28.04 65.59 -1.83
C GLN A 526 -26.59 65.85 -2.31
N ARG A 527 -25.61 65.23 -1.64
CA ARG A 527 -24.19 65.33 -2.02
C ARG A 527 -23.92 64.79 -3.44
N ILE A 528 -24.59 63.71 -3.83
CA ILE A 528 -24.52 63.17 -5.18
C ILE A 528 -25.03 64.20 -6.20
N ARG A 529 -26.17 64.86 -5.94
CA ARG A 529 -26.70 65.90 -6.84
C ARG A 529 -25.75 67.10 -6.95
N GLU A 530 -25.19 67.53 -5.82
CA GLU A 530 -24.23 68.67 -5.78
C GLU A 530 -22.96 68.39 -6.62
N LEU A 531 -22.44 67.17 -6.51
CA LEU A 531 -21.20 66.79 -7.18
C LEU A 531 -21.40 66.51 -8.66
N SER A 532 -22.48 65.82 -9.02
CA SER A 532 -22.75 65.40 -10.38
C SER A 532 -23.51 66.45 -11.22
N GLY A 533 -24.27 67.32 -10.57
CA GLY A 533 -25.17 68.25 -11.23
C GLY A 533 -26.41 67.62 -11.83
N TYR A 534 -26.63 66.33 -11.58
CA TYR A 534 -27.73 65.56 -12.19
C TYR A 534 -29.02 65.64 -11.35
N ASP A 535 -30.16 65.79 -12.04
CA ASP A 535 -31.45 65.60 -11.40
C ASP A 535 -31.86 64.12 -11.47
N LEU A 536 -31.84 63.48 -10.28
CA LEU A 536 -32.18 62.07 -10.16
C LEU A 536 -33.65 61.75 -10.43
N ASN A 537 -34.53 62.78 -10.54
CA ASN A 537 -35.94 62.62 -10.84
C ASN A 537 -36.22 62.73 -12.34
N GLU A 538 -35.26 63.20 -13.13
CA GLU A 538 -35.38 63.23 -14.59
C GLU A 538 -35.28 61.81 -15.17
N PRO A 539 -36.28 61.35 -15.96
CA PRO A 539 -36.30 59.95 -16.41
C PRO A 539 -35.10 59.53 -17.24
N GLU A 540 -34.59 60.41 -18.08
CA GLU A 540 -33.41 60.10 -18.94
C GLU A 540 -32.13 60.04 -18.13
N THR A 541 -31.95 61.00 -17.23
CA THR A 541 -30.81 61.00 -16.28
C THR A 541 -30.85 59.78 -15.38
N HIS A 542 -32.01 59.42 -14.85
CA HIS A 542 -32.21 58.24 -14.02
C HIS A 542 -31.79 56.95 -14.76
N PHE A 543 -32.30 56.80 -16.03
CA PHE A 543 -31.95 55.65 -16.87
C PHE A 543 -30.45 55.58 -17.15
N ASN A 544 -29.84 56.68 -17.56
CA ASN A 544 -28.42 56.72 -17.88
C ASN A 544 -27.52 56.42 -16.65
N LEU A 545 -27.88 56.97 -15.49
CA LEU A 545 -27.18 56.66 -14.24
C LEU A 545 -27.35 55.20 -13.82
N GLN A 546 -28.53 54.63 -14.00
CA GLN A 546 -28.79 53.22 -13.74
C GLN A 546 -27.95 52.32 -14.67
N LEU A 547 -27.90 52.65 -15.97
CA LEU A 547 -27.11 51.96 -16.96
C LEU A 547 -25.59 52.07 -16.64
N ALA A 548 -25.14 53.31 -16.32
CA ALA A 548 -23.74 53.56 -15.95
C ALA A 548 -23.31 52.82 -14.67
N SER A 549 -24.17 52.77 -13.65
CA SER A 549 -23.92 52.02 -12.42
C SER A 549 -23.75 50.52 -12.68
N ARG A 550 -24.61 49.95 -13.54
CA ARG A 550 -24.50 48.54 -13.92
C ARG A 550 -23.29 48.26 -14.79
N ALA A 551 -22.95 49.15 -15.72
CA ALA A 551 -21.73 49.10 -16.52
C ALA A 551 -20.48 49.15 -15.64
N TRP A 552 -20.44 50.06 -14.65
CA TRP A 552 -19.35 50.20 -13.71
C TRP A 552 -19.14 48.91 -12.88
N THR A 553 -20.22 48.32 -12.39
CA THR A 553 -20.19 47.05 -11.65
C THR A 553 -19.62 45.92 -12.53
N THR A 554 -20.10 45.83 -13.80
CA THR A 554 -19.60 44.79 -14.74
C THR A 554 -18.11 44.92 -15.02
N VAL A 555 -17.63 46.12 -15.33
CA VAL A 555 -16.23 46.40 -15.61
C VAL A 555 -15.36 46.09 -14.36
N GLY A 556 -15.80 46.50 -13.18
CA GLY A 556 -15.11 46.25 -11.91
C GLY A 556 -15.01 44.75 -11.58
N VAL A 557 -16.03 43.97 -11.92
CA VAL A 557 -16.06 42.51 -11.74
C VAL A 557 -15.15 41.81 -12.75
N MET A 558 -15.15 42.24 -14.00
CA MET A 558 -14.35 41.62 -15.06
C MET A 558 -12.88 41.97 -14.96
N ASN A 559 -12.49 43.17 -14.55
CA ASN A 559 -11.11 43.59 -14.33
C ASN A 559 -10.48 42.97 -13.06
N LYS A 560 -11.25 42.41 -12.14
CA LYS A 560 -10.80 41.60 -11.00
C LYS A 560 -10.62 40.10 -11.36
N ALA A 561 -10.49 39.78 -12.65
CA ALA A 561 -10.26 38.39 -13.07
C ALA A 561 -8.99 37.81 -12.39
N PRO A 562 -9.04 36.58 -11.89
CA PRO A 562 -7.83 35.88 -11.50
C PRO A 562 -6.94 35.76 -12.75
N ALA A 563 -5.64 35.92 -12.59
CA ALA A 563 -4.65 35.67 -13.63
C ALA A 563 -4.94 34.31 -14.29
N GLU A 564 -4.81 34.25 -15.61
CA GLU A 564 -4.89 33.01 -16.38
C GLU A 564 -4.15 31.89 -15.66
N PRO A 565 -4.70 30.66 -15.63
CA PRO A 565 -3.97 29.53 -15.06
C PRO A 565 -2.64 29.42 -15.81
N ALA A 566 -1.54 29.48 -15.07
CA ALA A 566 -0.20 29.32 -15.63
C ALA A 566 -0.15 27.98 -16.38
N PRO A 567 0.37 27.93 -17.62
CA PRO A 567 0.47 26.70 -18.36
C PRO A 567 1.22 25.66 -17.51
N HIS A 568 0.60 24.50 -17.29
CA HIS A 568 1.21 23.40 -16.57
C HIS A 568 2.59 23.11 -17.18
N ARG A 569 3.65 23.40 -16.43
CA ARG A 569 4.98 22.91 -16.78
C ARG A 569 4.92 21.38 -16.75
N LEU A 570 4.98 20.80 -17.94
CA LEU A 570 5.28 19.38 -18.11
C LEU A 570 6.54 19.06 -17.30
N VAL A 571 6.37 18.37 -16.19
CA VAL A 571 7.50 17.77 -15.44
C VAL A 571 8.10 16.74 -16.38
N ARG A 572 9.26 17.06 -16.96
CA ARG A 572 10.06 16.11 -17.73
C ARG A 572 10.38 14.92 -16.82
N PRO A 573 10.16 13.67 -17.26
CA PRO A 573 10.61 12.51 -16.52
C PRO A 573 12.15 12.59 -16.37
N VAL A 574 12.61 12.50 -15.13
CA VAL A 574 14.02 12.32 -14.81
C VAL A 574 14.44 10.98 -15.42
N ARG A 575 15.35 11.02 -16.42
CA ARG A 575 16.06 9.86 -16.90
C ARG A 575 17.06 9.44 -15.81
N THR A 576 16.90 8.24 -15.29
CA THR A 576 17.97 7.43 -14.71
C THR A 576 18.06 6.13 -15.48
#